data_ad6b20877dfcff87b919c0af152b407f
#
_entry.id   ad6b20877dfcff87b919c0af152b407f
#
_cell.length_a   1.000
_cell.length_b   1.000
_cell.length_c   1.000
_cell.angle_alpha   90.00
_cell.angle_beta   90.00
_cell.angle_gamma   90.00
#
_symmetry.space_group_name_H-M   'P 1'
#
loop_
_entity.id
_entity.type
_entity.pdbx_description
1 polymer ?
#
loop_
_entity_poly.entity_id
_entity_poly.type
_entity_poly.pdbx_seq_one_letter_code
_entity_poly.pdbx_strand_id
1 'polypeptide(L)'
;MEHAVLGAGAIGGLVGTAVASLGESVTLLVRSERLPGYPANVSVERPSGAITAAAKVAVTLANPVDVLWIATKTYQLKMALQAVHSLPRCIVPLLNGVDHVEVLRAHFGHDRVLPATVAVEAERIAPGRFVQRSPFVNLNLAASGEQVLGGIVARLRDLEFTCKFIQNEQTLLWSKALLQHRRLHYGDLDCCDSRKGH
;
A
#
# COMPACT_ATOMS: atom_id res chain seq x y z
N MET A 1 8.46 13.34 8.10
CA MET A 1 6.99 13.24 8.32
C MET A 1 6.71 12.02 9.20
N GLU A 2 5.59 12.04 9.93
CA GLU A 2 5.10 10.87 10.67
C GLU A 2 4.13 10.08 9.79
N HIS A 3 4.43 8.82 9.55
CA HIS A 3 3.62 7.93 8.74
C HIS A 3 3.08 6.77 9.57
N ALA A 4 1.88 6.29 9.23
CA ALA A 4 1.37 5.02 9.73
C ALA A 4 0.90 4.15 8.56
N VAL A 5 0.95 2.83 8.75
CA VAL A 5 0.47 1.86 7.78
C VAL A 5 -0.58 0.97 8.44
N LEU A 6 -1.82 1.11 8.06
CA LEU A 6 -2.91 0.24 8.48
C LEU A 6 -2.96 -1.00 7.58
N GLY A 7 -2.55 -2.13 8.13
CA GLY A 7 -2.44 -3.37 7.39
C GLY A 7 -1.03 -3.67 6.89
N ALA A 8 -0.13 -4.06 7.81
CA ALA A 8 1.23 -4.50 7.53
C ALA A 8 1.27 -5.90 6.86
N GLY A 9 0.52 -6.04 5.77
CA GLY A 9 0.56 -7.17 4.83
C GLY A 9 1.67 -6.99 3.80
N ALA A 10 1.58 -7.69 2.66
CA ALA A 10 2.56 -7.60 1.59
C ALA A 10 2.73 -6.16 1.05
N ILE A 11 1.63 -5.52 0.67
CA ILE A 11 1.65 -4.17 0.09
C ILE A 11 2.02 -3.12 1.15
N GLY A 12 1.33 -3.15 2.32
CA GLY A 12 1.60 -2.17 3.38
C GLY A 12 3.01 -2.31 3.95
N GLY A 13 3.52 -3.55 4.07
CA GLY A 13 4.88 -3.80 4.50
C GLY A 13 5.92 -3.29 3.49
N LEU A 14 5.70 -3.52 2.20
CA LEU A 14 6.57 -3.01 1.15
C LEU A 14 6.62 -1.48 1.16
N VAL A 15 5.47 -0.81 1.11
CA VAL A 15 5.40 0.66 1.10
C VAL A 15 5.93 1.24 2.41
N GLY A 16 5.54 0.67 3.55
CA GLY A 16 6.01 1.14 4.86
C GLY A 16 7.53 1.02 5.03
N THR A 17 8.11 -0.11 4.59
CA THR A 17 9.57 -0.30 4.62
C THR A 17 10.29 0.67 3.67
N ALA A 18 9.75 0.88 2.45
CA ALA A 18 10.31 1.83 1.51
C ALA A 18 10.30 3.26 2.09
N VAL A 19 9.18 3.71 2.65
CA VAL A 19 9.07 5.03 3.28
C VAL A 19 10.02 5.16 4.48
N ALA A 20 10.11 4.13 5.34
CA ALA A 20 11.02 4.13 6.48
C ALA A 20 12.50 4.18 6.06
N SER A 21 12.87 3.50 4.97
CA SER A 21 14.26 3.51 4.45
C SER A 21 14.69 4.87 3.90
N LEU A 22 13.74 5.74 3.60
CA LEU A 22 13.99 7.13 3.24
C LEU A 22 14.20 8.04 4.47
N GLY A 23 14.24 7.49 5.69
CA GLY A 23 14.44 8.24 6.93
C GLY A 23 13.16 8.84 7.52
N GLU A 24 11.98 8.45 7.02
CA GLU A 24 10.71 8.87 7.59
C GLU A 24 10.36 8.01 8.84
N SER A 25 9.65 8.61 9.79
CA SER A 25 9.13 7.87 10.95
C SER A 25 7.89 7.08 10.52
N VAL A 26 7.97 5.74 10.62
CA VAL A 26 6.87 4.85 10.20
C VAL A 26 6.40 3.98 11.36
N THR A 27 5.09 3.93 11.57
CA THR A 27 4.42 3.00 12.49
C THR A 27 3.60 1.98 11.70
N LEU A 28 3.92 0.71 11.82
CA LEU A 28 3.14 -0.38 11.25
C LEU A 28 2.06 -0.81 12.23
N LEU A 29 0.80 -0.69 11.83
CA LEU A 29 -0.32 -1.17 12.64
C LEU A 29 -0.56 -2.63 12.34
N VAL A 30 -0.41 -3.47 13.35
CA VAL A 30 -0.57 -4.92 13.29
C VAL A 30 -1.65 -5.37 14.26
N ARG A 31 -2.21 -6.55 14.05
CA ARG A 31 -3.13 -7.13 15.01
C ARG A 31 -2.40 -7.50 16.30
N SER A 32 -3.09 -7.47 17.44
CA SER A 32 -2.52 -7.76 18.76
C SER A 32 -1.79 -9.08 18.85
N GLU A 33 -2.34 -10.13 18.22
CA GLU A 33 -1.73 -11.46 18.20
C GLU A 33 -0.41 -11.54 17.41
N ARG A 34 -0.10 -10.52 16.60
CA ARG A 34 1.14 -10.45 15.81
C ARG A 34 2.19 -9.53 16.40
N LEU A 35 1.84 -8.73 17.39
CA LEU A 35 2.77 -7.80 18.02
C LEU A 35 3.94 -8.51 18.70
N PRO A 36 3.72 -9.60 19.49
CA PRO A 36 4.82 -10.38 20.03
C PRO A 36 5.66 -11.01 18.90
N GLY A 37 6.97 -10.77 18.90
CA GLY A 37 7.89 -11.29 17.89
C GLY A 37 7.94 -10.50 16.57
N TYR A 38 7.29 -9.33 16.49
CA TYR A 38 7.50 -8.44 15.36
C TYR A 38 8.87 -7.74 15.50
N PRO A 39 9.74 -7.79 14.48
CA PRO A 39 11.09 -7.24 14.59
C PRO A 39 11.07 -5.69 14.58
N ALA A 40 12.06 -5.08 15.25
CA ALA A 40 12.26 -3.62 15.21
C ALA A 40 12.71 -3.13 13.82
N ASN A 41 13.41 -3.98 13.08
CA ASN A 41 13.80 -3.72 11.69
C ASN A 41 12.93 -4.53 10.74
N VAL A 42 12.41 -3.86 9.74
CA VAL A 42 11.61 -4.47 8.66
C VAL A 42 12.42 -4.48 7.37
N SER A 43 12.21 -5.49 6.53
CA SER A 43 12.96 -5.63 5.29
C SER A 43 12.08 -6.02 4.11
N VAL A 44 12.46 -5.55 2.92
CA VAL A 44 11.91 -5.97 1.63
C VAL A 44 13.04 -6.49 0.76
N GLU A 45 12.96 -7.75 0.36
CA GLU A 45 13.79 -8.31 -0.72
C GLU A 45 13.16 -7.90 -2.05
N ARG A 46 13.96 -7.34 -2.95
CA ARG A 46 13.53 -6.84 -4.27
C ARG A 46 14.46 -7.37 -5.35
N PRO A 47 14.04 -7.39 -6.63
CA PRO A 47 14.95 -7.75 -7.74
C PRO A 47 16.23 -6.90 -7.79
N SER A 48 16.14 -5.62 -7.39
CA SER A 48 17.28 -4.68 -7.37
C SER A 48 18.07 -4.66 -6.06
N GLY A 49 17.82 -5.57 -5.15
CA GLY A 49 18.48 -5.65 -3.84
C GLY A 49 17.54 -5.39 -2.67
N ALA A 50 17.98 -5.77 -1.48
CA ALA A 50 17.17 -5.64 -0.27
C ALA A 50 17.26 -4.23 0.32
N ILE A 51 16.16 -3.76 0.89
CA ILE A 51 16.11 -2.58 1.76
C ILE A 51 15.72 -3.02 3.16
N THR A 52 16.28 -2.35 4.16
CA THR A 52 15.99 -2.59 5.57
C THR A 52 15.88 -1.25 6.29
N ALA A 53 14.90 -1.11 7.16
CA ALA A 53 14.69 0.10 7.94
C ALA A 53 14.11 -0.22 9.31
N ALA A 54 14.34 0.64 10.28
CA ALA A 54 13.63 0.61 11.55
C ALA A 54 12.19 1.10 11.36
N ALA A 55 11.24 0.42 11.99
CA ALA A 55 9.84 0.85 12.02
C ALA A 55 9.25 0.58 13.41
N LYS A 56 8.43 1.50 13.89
CA LYS A 56 7.62 1.29 15.09
C LYS A 56 6.50 0.30 14.76
N VAL A 57 6.07 -0.47 15.72
CA VAL A 57 4.96 -1.42 15.58
C VAL A 57 3.95 -1.15 16.69
N ALA A 58 2.68 -1.04 16.34
CA ALA A 58 1.62 -0.78 17.29
C ALA A 58 0.34 -1.54 16.91
N VAL A 59 -0.57 -1.70 17.86
CA VAL A 59 -1.91 -2.26 17.61
C VAL A 59 -2.89 -1.18 17.19
N THR A 60 -2.73 0.02 17.74
CA THR A 60 -3.61 1.17 17.51
C THR A 60 -2.82 2.42 17.14
N LEU A 61 -3.43 3.31 16.39
CA LEU A 61 -2.92 4.65 16.09
C LEU A 61 -3.55 5.65 17.09
N ALA A 62 -2.83 5.91 18.18
CA ALA A 62 -3.31 6.81 19.22
C ALA A 62 -3.01 8.29 18.95
N ASN A 63 -1.91 8.57 18.25
CA ASN A 63 -1.45 9.93 17.96
C ASN A 63 -1.69 10.30 16.47
N PRO A 64 -1.96 11.56 16.15
CA PRO A 64 -2.06 12.02 14.79
C PRO A 64 -0.77 11.78 13.99
N VAL A 65 -0.93 11.45 12.72
CA VAL A 65 0.19 11.31 11.76
C VAL A 65 -0.07 12.19 10.54
N ASP A 66 1.01 12.49 9.81
CA ASP A 66 0.89 13.24 8.56
C ASP A 66 0.22 12.39 7.49
N VAL A 67 0.60 11.11 7.37
CA VAL A 67 0.05 10.21 6.34
C VAL A 67 -0.31 8.85 6.93
N LEU A 68 -1.55 8.43 6.69
CA LEU A 68 -2.01 7.07 6.94
C LEU A 68 -2.15 6.32 5.61
N TRP A 69 -1.27 5.34 5.40
CA TRP A 69 -1.37 4.39 4.29
C TRP A 69 -2.30 3.24 4.70
N ILE A 70 -3.33 2.96 3.91
CA ILE A 70 -4.26 1.87 4.19
C ILE A 70 -4.07 0.75 3.16
N ALA A 71 -3.59 -0.40 3.60
CA ALA A 71 -3.27 -1.56 2.77
C ALA A 71 -3.92 -2.85 3.29
N THR A 72 -5.11 -2.75 3.84
CA THR A 72 -5.93 -3.89 4.27
C THR A 72 -6.63 -4.54 3.07
N LYS A 73 -7.19 -5.73 3.27
CA LYS A 73 -8.18 -6.26 2.32
C LYS A 73 -9.48 -5.47 2.46
N THR A 74 -10.19 -5.24 1.37
CA THR A 74 -11.42 -4.41 1.36
C THR A 74 -12.45 -4.89 2.39
N TYR A 75 -12.67 -6.21 2.48
CA TYR A 75 -13.61 -6.79 3.47
C TYR A 75 -13.16 -6.63 4.94
N GLN A 76 -11.90 -6.31 5.19
CA GLN A 76 -11.37 -6.06 6.54
C GLN A 76 -11.34 -4.57 6.91
N LEU A 77 -11.59 -3.67 5.95
CA LEU A 77 -11.42 -2.23 6.13
C LEU A 77 -12.18 -1.70 7.34
N LYS A 78 -13.48 -1.97 7.41
CA LYS A 78 -14.35 -1.46 8.49
C LYS A 78 -13.85 -1.88 9.88
N MET A 79 -13.39 -3.12 10.03
CA MET A 79 -12.84 -3.61 11.30
C MET A 79 -11.46 -3.00 11.58
N ALA A 80 -10.62 -2.87 10.55
CA ALA A 80 -9.29 -2.32 10.72
C ALA A 80 -9.31 -0.85 11.12
N LEU A 81 -10.28 -0.07 10.65
CA LEU A 81 -10.45 1.34 11.01
C LEU A 81 -10.69 1.55 12.52
N GLN A 82 -11.17 0.54 13.24
CA GLN A 82 -11.31 0.60 14.70
C GLN A 82 -9.97 0.75 15.44
N ALA A 83 -8.85 0.44 14.77
CA ALA A 83 -7.52 0.65 15.33
C ALA A 83 -7.02 2.10 15.18
N VAL A 84 -7.74 2.95 14.47
CA VAL A 84 -7.36 4.36 14.22
C VAL A 84 -8.13 5.26 15.18
N HIS A 85 -7.47 5.66 16.28
CA HIS A 85 -8.08 6.49 17.33
C HIS A 85 -7.76 7.98 17.17
N SER A 86 -6.91 8.33 16.23
CA SER A 86 -6.54 9.71 15.93
C SER A 86 -6.89 10.08 14.50
N LEU A 87 -6.98 11.37 14.22
CA LEU A 87 -7.31 11.86 12.89
C LEU A 87 -6.05 12.15 12.07
N PRO A 88 -5.70 11.34 11.05
CA PRO A 88 -4.57 11.60 10.16
C PRO A 88 -4.81 12.85 9.31
N ARG A 89 -3.72 13.52 8.90
CA ARG A 89 -3.83 14.69 8.01
C ARG A 89 -4.15 14.28 6.56
N CYS A 90 -3.56 13.17 6.11
CA CYS A 90 -3.77 12.62 4.77
C CYS A 90 -3.95 11.09 4.86
N ILE A 91 -4.91 10.54 4.14
CA ILE A 91 -5.19 9.10 4.06
C ILE A 91 -4.99 8.63 2.62
N VAL A 92 -4.10 7.66 2.43
CA VAL A 92 -3.76 7.09 1.12
C VAL A 92 -4.19 5.63 1.07
N PRO A 93 -5.35 5.31 0.48
CA PRO A 93 -5.80 3.94 0.32
C PRO A 93 -5.04 3.23 -0.80
N LEU A 94 -4.49 2.06 -0.50
CA LEU A 94 -3.80 1.17 -1.44
C LEU A 94 -4.60 -0.11 -1.72
N LEU A 95 -5.90 -0.08 -1.47
CA LEU A 95 -6.80 -1.21 -1.65
C LEU A 95 -7.13 -1.45 -3.12
N ASN A 96 -7.64 -2.64 -3.40
CA ASN A 96 -8.23 -2.96 -4.69
C ASN A 96 -9.70 -2.53 -4.74
N GLY A 97 -10.20 -2.21 -5.94
CA GLY A 97 -11.55 -1.69 -6.15
C GLY A 97 -11.63 -0.17 -6.00
N VAL A 98 -12.85 0.37 -6.03
CA VAL A 98 -13.12 1.81 -6.01
C VAL A 98 -13.98 2.23 -4.82
N ASP A 99 -14.83 1.35 -4.31
CA ASP A 99 -15.86 1.67 -3.31
C ASP A 99 -15.28 2.10 -1.95
N HIS A 100 -14.06 1.66 -1.65
CA HIS A 100 -13.40 1.99 -0.39
C HIS A 100 -13.11 3.49 -0.24
N VAL A 101 -12.99 4.23 -1.33
CA VAL A 101 -12.70 5.68 -1.31
C VAL A 101 -13.87 6.42 -0.67
N GLU A 102 -15.11 6.14 -1.07
CA GLU A 102 -16.30 6.78 -0.50
C GLU A 102 -16.51 6.40 0.97
N VAL A 103 -16.24 5.15 1.34
CA VAL A 103 -16.28 4.70 2.75
C VAL A 103 -15.29 5.49 3.60
N LEU A 104 -14.09 5.71 3.09
CA LEU A 104 -13.05 6.48 3.80
C LEU A 104 -13.39 7.97 3.86
N ARG A 105 -13.92 8.55 2.77
CA ARG A 105 -14.38 9.93 2.73
C ARG A 105 -15.50 10.20 3.73
N ALA A 106 -16.45 9.28 3.83
CA ALA A 106 -17.52 9.36 4.84
C ALA A 106 -16.99 9.29 6.28
N HIS A 107 -15.90 8.55 6.50
CA HIS A 107 -15.31 8.36 7.83
C HIS A 107 -14.36 9.49 8.26
N PHE A 108 -13.49 9.96 7.36
CA PHE A 108 -12.42 10.90 7.68
C PHE A 108 -12.61 12.32 7.11
N GLY A 109 -13.59 12.50 6.24
CA GLY A 109 -13.77 13.71 5.45
C GLY A 109 -13.13 13.64 4.06
N HIS A 110 -13.79 14.26 3.09
CA HIS A 110 -13.43 14.20 1.68
C HIS A 110 -11.98 14.67 1.41
N ASP A 111 -11.60 15.80 1.99
CA ASP A 111 -10.33 16.49 1.71
C ASP A 111 -9.10 15.76 2.27
N ARG A 112 -9.31 14.81 3.18
CA ARG A 112 -8.22 14.02 3.77
C ARG A 112 -7.90 12.76 2.99
N VAL A 113 -8.84 12.27 2.18
CA VAL A 113 -8.68 11.01 1.45
C VAL A 113 -8.12 11.28 0.07
N LEU A 114 -6.90 10.85 -0.13
CA LEU A 114 -6.17 10.97 -1.38
C LEU A 114 -6.23 9.63 -2.12
N PRO A 115 -7.08 9.49 -3.13
CA PRO A 115 -7.15 8.26 -3.91
C PRO A 115 -5.80 7.86 -4.49
N ALA A 116 -5.49 6.57 -4.42
CA ALA A 116 -4.27 6.02 -4.95
C ALA A 116 -4.48 4.60 -5.51
N THR A 117 -3.60 4.19 -6.39
CA THR A 117 -3.53 2.81 -6.86
C THR A 117 -2.09 2.31 -6.78
N VAL A 118 -1.92 1.05 -6.40
CA VAL A 118 -0.62 0.38 -6.43
C VAL A 118 -0.71 -0.90 -7.25
N ALA A 119 0.26 -1.11 -8.13
CA ALA A 119 0.40 -2.34 -8.89
C ALA A 119 1.80 -2.90 -8.64
N VAL A 120 1.84 -4.02 -7.93
CA VAL A 120 3.05 -4.76 -7.57
C VAL A 120 2.65 -6.18 -7.18
N GLU A 121 3.51 -7.13 -7.45
CA GLU A 121 3.44 -8.46 -6.85
C GLU A 121 4.35 -8.49 -5.64
N ALA A 122 3.77 -8.69 -4.47
CA ALA A 122 4.49 -8.72 -3.21
C ALA A 122 3.94 -9.80 -2.30
N GLU A 123 4.79 -10.31 -1.43
CA GLU A 123 4.48 -11.34 -0.46
C GLU A 123 5.03 -10.95 0.91
N ARG A 124 4.31 -11.32 1.97
CA ARG A 124 4.86 -11.30 3.32
C ARG A 124 5.28 -12.72 3.70
N ILE A 125 6.58 -12.93 3.81
CA ILE A 125 7.15 -14.24 4.14
C ILE A 125 7.24 -14.51 5.65
N ALA A 126 7.37 -13.42 6.46
CA ALA A 126 7.39 -13.49 7.92
C ALA A 126 6.96 -12.12 8.51
N PRO A 127 6.75 -12.00 9.83
CA PRO A 127 6.59 -10.70 10.47
C PRO A 127 7.77 -9.78 10.13
N GLY A 128 7.50 -8.59 9.61
CA GLY A 128 8.51 -7.61 9.22
C GLY A 128 9.37 -7.98 8.01
N ARG A 129 9.13 -9.12 7.35
CA ARG A 129 9.88 -9.55 6.17
C ARG A 129 8.96 -9.68 4.96
N PHE A 130 9.28 -8.95 3.92
CA PHE A 130 8.49 -8.85 2.70
C PHE A 130 9.36 -9.16 1.47
N VAL A 131 8.72 -9.58 0.38
CA VAL A 131 9.39 -9.84 -0.90
C VAL A 131 8.58 -9.15 -1.99
N GLN A 132 9.25 -8.37 -2.82
CA GLN A 132 8.72 -7.86 -4.08
C GLN A 132 9.05 -8.88 -5.17
N ARG A 133 8.03 -9.44 -5.80
CA ARG A 133 8.19 -10.44 -6.89
C ARG A 133 8.26 -9.80 -8.26
N SER A 134 7.46 -8.75 -8.49
CA SER A 134 7.50 -8.02 -9.76
C SER A 134 8.72 -7.12 -9.87
N PRO A 135 9.25 -6.90 -11.08
CA PRO A 135 10.39 -5.99 -11.30
C PRO A 135 9.99 -4.51 -11.19
N PHE A 136 8.73 -4.21 -10.93
CA PHE A 136 8.21 -2.84 -10.85
C PHE A 136 7.30 -2.66 -9.65
N VAL A 137 7.20 -1.43 -9.17
CA VAL A 137 6.17 -0.93 -8.26
C VAL A 137 5.58 0.32 -8.89
N ASN A 138 4.34 0.23 -9.37
CA ASN A 138 3.63 1.39 -9.90
C ASN A 138 2.72 1.96 -8.83
N LEU A 139 2.98 3.17 -8.38
CA LEU A 139 2.19 3.91 -7.40
C LEU A 139 1.63 5.18 -8.07
N ASN A 140 0.34 5.19 -8.35
CA ASN A 140 -0.34 6.36 -8.87
C ASN A 140 -1.20 6.99 -7.77
N LEU A 141 -1.16 8.31 -7.67
CA LEU A 141 -1.87 9.10 -6.67
C LEU A 141 -2.71 10.18 -7.36
N ALA A 142 -3.78 10.60 -6.73
CA ALA A 142 -4.52 11.76 -7.20
C ALA A 142 -3.64 13.03 -7.12
N ALA A 143 -3.74 13.90 -8.13
CA ALA A 143 -2.90 15.10 -8.23
C ALA A 143 -3.13 16.09 -7.07
N SER A 144 -4.30 16.06 -6.44
CA SER A 144 -4.59 16.83 -5.22
C SER A 144 -3.61 16.58 -4.07
N GLY A 145 -2.90 15.43 -4.08
CA GLY A 145 -1.90 15.08 -3.08
C GLY A 145 -0.48 15.53 -3.38
N GLU A 146 -0.22 16.12 -4.52
CA GLU A 146 1.15 16.48 -4.95
C GLU A 146 1.84 17.44 -3.97
N GLN A 147 1.09 18.39 -3.44
CA GLN A 147 1.60 19.36 -2.47
C GLN A 147 2.03 18.70 -1.14
N VAL A 148 1.34 17.64 -0.71
CA VAL A 148 1.61 16.93 0.54
C VAL A 148 2.65 15.83 0.35
N LEU A 149 2.54 15.06 -0.73
CA LEU A 149 3.32 13.84 -0.95
C LEU A 149 4.43 13.98 -1.99
N GLY A 150 4.55 15.13 -2.68
CA GLY A 150 5.52 15.32 -3.76
C GLY A 150 6.96 15.02 -3.33
N GLY A 151 7.36 15.46 -2.15
CA GLY A 151 8.70 15.21 -1.62
C GLY A 151 8.99 13.73 -1.36
N ILE A 152 8.05 13.00 -0.75
CA ILE A 152 8.24 11.57 -0.50
C ILE A 152 8.14 10.75 -1.80
N VAL A 153 7.25 11.15 -2.71
CA VAL A 153 7.09 10.52 -4.02
C VAL A 153 8.35 10.67 -4.88
N ALA A 154 8.99 11.84 -4.86
CA ALA A 154 10.27 12.04 -5.56
C ALA A 154 11.34 11.05 -5.05
N ARG A 155 11.46 10.90 -3.73
CA ARG A 155 12.43 9.99 -3.11
C ARG A 155 12.08 8.51 -3.28
N LEU A 156 10.79 8.15 -3.39
CA LEU A 156 10.39 6.79 -3.73
C LEU A 156 10.83 6.38 -5.15
N ARG A 157 10.97 7.34 -6.08
CA ARG A 157 11.52 7.06 -7.41
C ARG A 157 12.97 6.62 -7.36
N ASP A 158 13.76 7.11 -6.40
CA ASP A 158 15.15 6.67 -6.17
C ASP A 158 15.20 5.21 -5.70
N LEU A 159 14.10 4.68 -5.17
CA LEU A 159 13.89 3.28 -4.84
C LEU A 159 13.18 2.49 -5.97
N GLU A 160 13.22 2.98 -7.21
CA GLU A 160 12.65 2.35 -8.41
C GLU A 160 11.11 2.21 -8.40
N PHE A 161 10.43 3.02 -7.58
CA PHE A 161 8.99 3.16 -7.70
C PHE A 161 8.65 4.02 -8.90
N THR A 162 7.82 3.55 -9.79
CA THR A 162 7.19 4.37 -10.83
C THR A 162 6.01 5.10 -10.22
N CYS A 163 6.20 6.38 -9.88
CA CYS A 163 5.18 7.20 -9.23
C CYS A 163 4.63 8.27 -10.18
N LYS A 164 3.30 8.41 -10.25
CA LYS A 164 2.61 9.42 -11.05
C LYS A 164 1.51 10.10 -10.24
N PHE A 165 1.34 11.41 -10.44
CA PHE A 165 0.16 12.14 -10.03
C PHE A 165 -0.82 12.23 -11.20
N ILE A 166 -2.07 11.83 -10.98
CA ILE A 166 -3.11 11.73 -12.00
C ILE A 166 -4.20 12.76 -11.70
N GLN A 167 -4.49 13.64 -12.65
CA GLN A 167 -5.45 14.73 -12.49
C GLN A 167 -6.89 14.26 -12.30
N ASN A 168 -7.29 13.26 -13.06
CA ASN A 168 -8.66 12.74 -13.00
C ASN A 168 -8.73 11.49 -12.10
N GLU A 169 -9.38 11.64 -10.94
CA GLU A 169 -9.53 10.56 -9.97
C GLU A 169 -10.31 9.34 -10.50
N GLN A 170 -11.31 9.57 -11.35
CA GLN A 170 -12.04 8.46 -11.98
C GLN A 170 -11.11 7.66 -12.88
N THR A 171 -10.31 8.34 -13.70
CA THR A 171 -9.31 7.67 -14.55
C THR A 171 -8.30 6.90 -13.70
N LEU A 172 -7.84 7.47 -12.58
CA LEU A 172 -6.94 6.81 -11.64
C LEU A 172 -7.53 5.51 -11.11
N LEU A 173 -8.75 5.54 -10.62
CA LEU A 173 -9.40 4.38 -9.96
C LEU A 173 -9.83 3.31 -10.97
N TRP A 174 -10.46 3.73 -12.10
CA TRP A 174 -10.97 2.79 -13.09
C TRP A 174 -9.87 2.14 -13.95
N SER A 175 -8.76 2.83 -14.20
CA SER A 175 -7.64 2.25 -14.96
C SER A 175 -7.11 0.96 -14.31
N LYS A 176 -7.03 0.91 -12.99
CA LYS A 176 -6.62 -0.30 -12.26
C LYS A 176 -7.71 -1.38 -12.27
N ALA A 177 -8.97 -1.02 -12.09
CA ALA A 177 -10.08 -1.97 -12.09
C ALA A 177 -10.18 -2.72 -13.42
N LEU A 178 -10.02 -2.02 -14.54
CA LEU A 178 -10.03 -2.61 -15.89
C LEU A 178 -8.83 -3.55 -16.13
N LEU A 179 -7.63 -3.21 -15.63
CA LEU A 179 -6.45 -4.07 -15.77
C LEU A 179 -6.58 -5.36 -14.94
N GLN A 180 -7.21 -5.29 -13.78
CA GLN A 180 -7.48 -6.48 -12.95
C GLN A 180 -8.53 -7.39 -13.59
N HIS A 181 -9.56 -6.83 -14.20
CA HIS A 181 -10.60 -7.61 -14.89
C HIS A 181 -10.05 -8.34 -16.10
N ARG A 182 -9.15 -7.74 -16.87
CA ARG A 182 -8.47 -8.40 -18.00
C ARG A 182 -7.62 -9.60 -17.58
N ARG A 183 -6.90 -9.53 -16.44
CA ARG A 183 -6.09 -10.65 -15.94
C ARG A 183 -6.93 -11.86 -15.51
N LEU A 184 -8.14 -11.65 -15.00
CA LEU A 184 -9.04 -12.74 -14.59
C LEU A 184 -9.66 -13.48 -15.79
N HIS A 185 -9.76 -12.84 -16.98
CA HIS A 185 -10.34 -13.45 -18.17
C HIS A 185 -9.31 -14.03 -19.17
N TYR A 186 -8.04 -13.69 -19.05
CA TYR A 186 -6.98 -14.21 -19.93
C TYR A 186 -6.09 -15.29 -19.28
N GLY A 187 -6.19 -15.49 -17.97
CA GLY A 187 -5.41 -16.51 -17.25
C GLY A 187 -5.86 -17.95 -17.49
N ASP A 188 -7.06 -18.16 -18.02
CA ASP A 188 -7.63 -19.51 -18.25
C ASP A 188 -7.53 -20.02 -19.70
N LEU A 189 -6.92 -19.27 -20.62
CA LEU A 189 -6.86 -19.66 -22.02
C LEU A 189 -5.56 -20.37 -22.46
N ASP A 190 -4.52 -20.36 -21.63
CA ASP A 190 -3.24 -21.01 -21.98
C ASP A 190 -3.05 -22.44 -21.43
N CYS A 191 -4.10 -23.05 -20.88
CA CYS A 191 -4.01 -24.40 -20.31
C CYS A 191 -4.69 -25.51 -21.13
N CYS A 192 -5.06 -25.24 -22.39
CA CYS A 192 -5.81 -26.21 -23.19
C CYS A 192 -5.32 -26.34 -24.63
N ASP A 193 -3.99 -26.43 -24.87
CA ASP A 193 -3.52 -26.94 -26.17
C ASP A 193 -2.11 -27.54 -26.11
N SER A 194 -2.00 -28.72 -25.51
CA SER A 194 -0.86 -29.63 -25.75
C SER A 194 -1.18 -31.08 -25.35
N ARG A 195 -2.25 -31.62 -25.89
CA ARG A 195 -2.42 -33.10 -25.99
C ARG A 195 -3.31 -33.46 -27.17
N LYS A 196 -2.75 -33.42 -28.37
CA LYS A 196 -3.12 -34.31 -29.49
C LYS A 196 -1.95 -34.36 -30.44
N GLY A 197 -1.24 -35.46 -30.47
CA GLY A 197 -0.21 -35.73 -31.47
C GLY A 197 0.70 -36.87 -31.01
N HIS A 198 0.27 -38.07 -31.07
CA HIS A 198 0.77 -39.35 -31.52
C HIS A 198 0.29 -40.47 -30.61
#